data_79c2208559ccfdf18a3fd9cbd1207724
#
_entry.id   79c2208559ccfdf18a3fd9cbd1207724
#
_cell.length_a   1.000
_cell.length_b   1.000
_cell.length_c   1.000
_cell.angle_alpha   90.00
_cell.angle_beta   90.00
_cell.angle_gamma   90.00
#
_symmetry.space_group_name_H-M   'P 1'
#
loop_
_entity.id
_entity.type
_entity.pdbx_description
1 polymer ?
#
loop_
_entity_poly.entity_id
_entity_poly.type
_entity_poly.pdbx_seq_one_letter_code
_entity_poly.pdbx_strand_id
1 'polypeptide(L)'
;MEIYIVEDDMSVISVLQDIIEDNDLGIICGTSEGQPADVDDILAKNPDMVLIDFLMPEKDGVQVMRELRERGCKAKCIMISQVAAKELIGKAYDAGIEFFISKPINIIEVKSVIRNVDEQIKNEKTLTNIKKMFMAEIAD
;
A
#
# COMPACT_ATOMS: atom_id res chain seq x y z
N MET A 1 10.83 2.05 -5.99
CA MET A 1 9.39 1.95 -5.63
C MET A 1 9.07 2.98 -4.57
N GLU A 2 8.03 3.75 -4.76
CA GLU A 2 7.60 4.77 -3.82
C GLU A 2 6.49 4.27 -2.91
N ILE A 3 6.66 4.45 -1.61
CA ILE A 3 5.79 3.95 -0.55
C ILE A 3 5.25 5.13 0.25
N TYR A 4 3.94 5.15 0.46
CA TYR A 4 3.28 6.12 1.33
C TYR A 4 2.76 5.40 2.57
N ILE A 5 2.87 6.02 3.76
CA ILE A 5 2.45 5.41 5.02
C ILE A 5 1.34 6.26 5.65
N VAL A 6 0.21 5.65 5.94
CA VAL A 6 -0.91 6.26 6.67
C VAL A 6 -1.02 5.58 8.04
N GLU A 7 -0.59 6.26 9.08
CA GLU A 7 -0.51 5.72 10.44
C GLU A 7 -0.51 6.88 11.45
N ASP A 8 -1.28 6.79 12.51
CA ASP A 8 -1.33 7.83 13.54
C ASP A 8 -0.31 7.64 14.66
N ASP A 9 0.28 6.46 14.80
CA ASP A 9 1.30 6.17 15.81
C ASP A 9 2.70 6.43 15.24
N MET A 10 3.35 7.48 15.74
CA MET A 10 4.68 7.89 15.28
C MET A 10 5.74 6.82 15.53
N SER A 11 5.60 5.99 16.58
CA SER A 11 6.53 4.90 16.83
C SER A 11 6.44 3.82 15.76
N VAL A 12 5.25 3.52 15.27
CA VAL A 12 5.02 2.57 14.17
C VAL A 12 5.60 3.12 12.88
N ILE A 13 5.35 4.39 12.58
CA ILE A 13 5.94 5.06 11.40
C ILE A 13 7.47 4.94 11.43
N SER A 14 8.07 5.25 12.57
CA SER A 14 9.52 5.21 12.72
C SER A 14 10.11 3.82 12.47
N VAL A 15 9.46 2.79 13.03
CA VAL A 15 9.90 1.40 12.82
C VAL A 15 9.77 0.99 11.35
N LEU A 16 8.65 1.34 10.71
CA LEU A 16 8.46 1.03 9.29
C LEU A 16 9.48 1.76 8.41
N GLN A 17 9.75 3.03 8.70
CA GLN A 17 10.77 3.80 7.97
C GLN A 17 12.14 3.14 8.08
N ASP A 18 12.55 2.76 9.28
CA ASP A 18 13.82 2.11 9.49
C ASP A 18 13.92 0.79 8.72
N ILE A 19 12.88 -0.04 8.77
CA ILE A 19 12.85 -1.31 8.04
C ILE A 19 12.95 -1.08 6.53
N ILE A 20 12.19 -0.15 6.01
CA ILE A 20 12.14 0.14 4.57
C ILE A 20 13.47 0.70 4.08
N GLU A 21 14.04 1.65 4.80
CA GLU A 21 15.29 2.31 4.42
C GLU A 21 16.50 1.38 4.61
N ASP A 22 16.60 0.72 5.76
CA ASP A 22 17.75 -0.13 6.08
C ASP A 22 17.83 -1.39 5.22
N ASN A 23 16.73 -1.82 4.64
CA ASN A 23 16.67 -3.02 3.80
C ASN A 23 16.46 -2.71 2.31
N ASP A 24 16.55 -1.45 1.93
CA ASP A 24 16.42 -1.00 0.54
C ASP A 24 15.13 -1.51 -0.13
N LEU A 25 14.03 -1.42 0.59
CA LEU A 25 12.74 -1.91 0.10
C LEU A 25 12.01 -0.90 -0.77
N GLY A 26 12.36 0.37 -0.66
CA GLY A 26 11.73 1.44 -1.43
C GLY A 26 12.07 2.80 -0.85
N ILE A 27 11.42 3.82 -1.39
CA ILE A 27 11.55 5.22 -0.96
C ILE A 27 10.23 5.66 -0.35
N ILE A 28 10.27 6.21 0.85
CA ILE A 28 9.07 6.75 1.49
C ILE A 28 8.82 8.15 0.94
N CYS A 29 7.74 8.29 0.18
CA CYS A 29 7.38 9.55 -0.47
C CYS A 29 6.49 10.45 0.39
N GLY A 30 5.90 9.92 1.45
CA GLY A 30 5.11 10.69 2.38
C GLY A 30 4.52 9.86 3.50
N THR A 31 4.08 10.54 4.54
CA THR A 31 3.38 9.96 5.68
C THR A 31 2.21 10.85 6.06
N SER A 32 1.15 10.27 6.61
CA SER A 32 0.01 11.01 7.12
C SER A 32 -0.64 10.26 8.30
N GLU A 33 -1.51 10.95 9.01
CA GLU A 33 -2.02 10.48 10.30
C GLU A 33 -3.50 10.08 10.29
N GLY A 34 -4.10 9.92 9.11
CA GLY A 34 -5.52 9.58 8.99
C GLY A 34 -6.44 10.80 8.94
N GLN A 35 -5.95 11.95 8.47
CA GLN A 35 -6.74 13.15 8.29
C GLN A 35 -7.57 13.10 7.01
N PRO A 36 -8.70 13.81 6.91
CA PRO A 36 -9.50 13.80 5.67
C PRO A 36 -8.75 14.24 4.43
N ALA A 37 -7.76 15.11 4.57
CA ALA A 37 -6.93 15.59 3.45
C ALA A 37 -5.86 14.60 2.98
N ASP A 38 -5.67 13.48 3.66
CA ASP A 38 -4.61 12.52 3.34
C ASP A 38 -4.77 11.90 1.95
N VAL A 39 -6.02 11.68 1.53
CA VAL A 39 -6.30 11.14 0.19
C VAL A 39 -5.77 12.08 -0.90
N ASP A 40 -5.94 13.38 -0.75
CA ASP A 40 -5.42 14.36 -1.70
C ASP A 40 -3.89 14.33 -1.76
N ASP A 41 -3.23 14.22 -0.62
CA ASP A 41 -1.77 14.13 -0.56
C ASP A 41 -1.25 12.84 -1.21
N ILE A 42 -1.89 11.72 -0.94
CA ILE A 42 -1.53 10.44 -1.56
C ILE A 42 -1.68 10.51 -3.09
N LEU A 43 -2.79 11.06 -3.57
CA LEU A 43 -3.05 11.19 -5.00
C LEU A 43 -2.01 12.11 -5.66
N ALA A 44 -1.64 13.20 -5.00
CA ALA A 44 -0.64 14.14 -5.51
C ALA A 44 0.75 13.47 -5.63
N LYS A 45 1.11 12.62 -4.71
CA LYS A 45 2.40 11.93 -4.69
C LYS A 45 2.42 10.69 -5.56
N ASN A 46 1.27 10.14 -5.89
CA ASN A 46 1.11 8.98 -6.77
C ASN A 46 2.06 7.82 -6.44
N PRO A 47 2.00 7.28 -5.22
CA PRO A 47 2.90 6.19 -4.82
C PRO A 47 2.58 4.87 -5.52
N ASP A 48 3.53 3.95 -5.52
CA ASP A 48 3.32 2.59 -5.99
C ASP A 48 2.60 1.73 -4.96
N MET A 49 2.82 2.02 -3.68
CA MET A 49 2.31 1.25 -2.56
C MET A 49 1.89 2.17 -1.43
N VAL A 50 0.80 1.85 -0.75
CA VAL A 50 0.33 2.57 0.44
C VAL A 50 0.19 1.57 1.58
N LEU A 51 0.88 1.83 2.69
CA LEU A 51 0.71 1.09 3.94
C LEU A 51 -0.28 1.86 4.80
N ILE A 52 -1.41 1.26 5.12
CA ILE A 52 -2.53 1.94 5.78
C ILE A 52 -2.89 1.23 7.08
N ASP A 53 -2.84 1.93 8.20
CA ASP A 53 -3.35 1.42 9.48
C ASP A 53 -4.86 1.20 9.37
N PHE A 54 -5.31 0.04 9.85
CA PHE A 54 -6.73 -0.30 9.83
C PHE A 54 -7.55 0.61 10.75
N LEU A 55 -7.05 0.87 11.97
CA LEU A 55 -7.77 1.66 12.97
C LEU A 55 -7.10 3.01 13.20
N MET A 56 -7.79 4.07 12.79
CA MET A 56 -7.38 5.46 13.01
C MET A 56 -8.56 6.25 13.57
N PRO A 57 -8.30 7.36 14.32
CA PRO A 57 -9.36 8.08 15.05
C PRO A 57 -10.51 8.59 14.19
N GLU A 58 -10.26 9.10 12.99
CA GLU A 58 -11.28 9.73 12.16
C GLU A 58 -11.79 8.85 11.02
N LYS A 59 -10.94 8.01 10.45
CA LYS A 59 -11.28 7.08 9.38
C LYS A 59 -10.61 5.75 9.61
N ASP A 60 -11.27 4.65 9.26
CA ASP A 60 -10.56 3.38 9.17
C ASP A 60 -9.83 3.27 7.83
N GLY A 61 -8.85 2.34 7.78
CA GLY A 61 -8.03 2.17 6.59
C GLY A 61 -8.81 1.72 5.36
N VAL A 62 -9.91 0.99 5.55
CA VAL A 62 -10.77 0.55 4.44
C VAL A 62 -11.46 1.74 3.78
N GLN A 63 -11.92 2.70 4.58
CA GLN A 63 -12.53 3.93 4.05
C GLN A 63 -11.54 4.73 3.22
N VAL A 64 -10.31 4.90 3.72
CA VAL A 64 -9.23 5.59 2.98
C VAL A 64 -8.97 4.89 1.65
N MET A 65 -8.85 3.58 1.67
CA MET A 65 -8.59 2.81 0.46
C MET A 65 -9.73 2.92 -0.55
N ARG A 66 -10.99 2.85 -0.10
CA ARG A 66 -12.14 3.00 -0.99
C ARG A 66 -12.15 4.37 -1.67
N GLU A 67 -11.88 5.43 -0.92
CA GLU A 67 -11.76 6.77 -1.52
C GLU A 67 -10.65 6.85 -2.56
N LEU A 68 -9.49 6.26 -2.27
CA LEU A 68 -8.39 6.20 -3.23
C LEU A 68 -8.82 5.51 -4.51
N ARG A 69 -9.48 4.36 -4.42
CA ARG A 69 -9.97 3.62 -5.59
C ARG A 69 -11.01 4.39 -6.38
N GLU A 70 -11.97 5.01 -5.72
CA GLU A 70 -13.00 5.83 -6.36
C GLU A 70 -12.41 7.01 -7.13
N ARG A 71 -11.28 7.54 -6.66
CA ARG A 71 -10.58 8.67 -7.30
C ARG A 71 -9.50 8.22 -8.27
N GLY A 72 -9.45 6.94 -8.62
CA GLY A 72 -8.58 6.41 -9.67
C GLY A 72 -7.17 6.05 -9.24
N CYS A 73 -6.87 6.02 -7.95
CA CYS A 73 -5.57 5.59 -7.46
C CYS A 73 -5.39 4.08 -7.66
N LYS A 74 -4.28 3.69 -8.27
CA LYS A 74 -3.94 2.29 -8.56
C LYS A 74 -2.85 1.73 -7.66
N ALA A 75 -2.40 2.48 -6.66
CA ALA A 75 -1.39 2.02 -5.72
C ALA A 75 -1.82 0.72 -5.04
N LYS A 76 -0.88 -0.17 -4.82
CA LYS A 76 -1.13 -1.40 -4.06
C LYS A 76 -1.27 -1.04 -2.58
N CYS A 77 -2.37 -1.44 -1.96
CA CYS A 77 -2.66 -1.13 -0.58
C CYS A 77 -2.37 -2.33 0.30
N ILE A 78 -1.58 -2.10 1.35
CA ILE A 78 -1.27 -3.08 2.38
C ILE A 78 -1.83 -2.55 3.69
N MET A 79 -2.65 -3.34 4.36
CA MET A 79 -3.28 -2.96 5.63
C MET A 79 -2.37 -3.33 6.80
N ILE A 80 -2.28 -2.44 7.79
CA ILE A 80 -1.58 -2.70 9.04
C ILE A 80 -2.62 -2.84 10.14
N SER A 81 -2.59 -3.91 10.93
CA SER A 81 -3.64 -4.15 11.92
C SER A 81 -3.16 -4.94 13.13
N GLN A 82 -3.68 -4.56 14.31
CA GLN A 82 -3.57 -5.38 15.52
C GLN A 82 -4.63 -6.49 15.57
N VAL A 83 -5.67 -6.36 14.78
CA VAL A 83 -6.87 -7.19 14.91
C VAL A 83 -6.84 -8.30 13.87
N ALA A 84 -6.77 -9.55 14.33
CA ALA A 84 -6.86 -10.74 13.50
C ALA A 84 -8.31 -11.23 13.32
N ALA A 85 -9.29 -10.32 13.36
CA ALA A 85 -10.68 -10.69 13.15
C ALA A 85 -10.93 -11.04 11.68
N LYS A 86 -11.32 -12.28 11.41
CA LYS A 86 -11.55 -12.78 10.05
C LYS A 86 -12.50 -11.89 9.23
N GLU A 87 -13.55 -11.38 9.88
CA GLU A 87 -14.54 -10.51 9.20
C GLU A 87 -13.93 -9.20 8.71
N LEU A 88 -13.08 -8.59 9.51
CA LEU A 88 -12.43 -7.32 9.15
C LEU A 88 -11.41 -7.51 8.06
N ILE A 89 -10.63 -8.57 8.13
CA ILE A 89 -9.66 -8.94 7.10
C ILE A 89 -10.40 -9.24 5.78
N GLY A 90 -11.50 -9.98 5.85
CA GLY A 90 -12.35 -10.26 4.69
C GLY A 90 -12.86 -8.99 4.02
N LYS A 91 -13.36 -8.03 4.80
CA LYS A 91 -13.82 -6.74 4.28
C LYS A 91 -12.69 -5.96 3.59
N ALA A 92 -11.49 -5.98 4.17
CA ALA A 92 -10.34 -5.32 3.59
C ALA A 92 -9.93 -5.96 2.26
N TYR A 93 -9.89 -7.28 2.17
CA TYR A 93 -9.63 -7.97 0.90
C TYR A 93 -10.73 -7.72 -0.14
N ASP A 94 -11.99 -7.74 0.26
CA ASP A 94 -13.11 -7.43 -0.63
C ASP A 94 -13.01 -5.99 -1.17
N ALA A 95 -12.49 -5.08 -0.36
CA ALA A 95 -12.25 -3.70 -0.79
C ALA A 95 -10.99 -3.55 -1.65
N GLY A 96 -10.14 -4.57 -1.76
CA GLY A 96 -9.02 -4.61 -2.70
C GLY A 96 -7.62 -4.45 -2.12
N ILE A 97 -7.41 -4.75 -0.83
CA ILE A 97 -6.04 -4.79 -0.31
C ILE A 97 -5.28 -5.97 -0.92
N GLU A 98 -3.97 -5.80 -1.08
CA GLU A 98 -3.11 -6.88 -1.59
C GLU A 98 -2.68 -7.84 -0.50
N PHE A 99 -2.40 -7.31 0.69
CA PHE A 99 -1.99 -8.09 1.84
C PHE A 99 -2.18 -7.27 3.12
N PHE A 100 -1.97 -7.90 4.28
CA PHE A 100 -1.94 -7.17 5.54
C PHE A 100 -0.70 -7.52 6.36
N ILE A 101 -0.31 -6.59 7.23
CA ILE A 101 0.81 -6.73 8.16
C ILE A 101 0.23 -6.65 9.57
N SER A 102 0.60 -7.60 10.43
CA SER A 102 0.12 -7.63 11.80
C SER A 102 0.98 -6.73 12.70
N LYS A 103 0.35 -6.19 13.76
CA LYS A 103 1.06 -5.54 14.85
C LYS A 103 1.22 -6.52 16.03
N PRO A 104 2.33 -6.54 16.72
CA PRO A 104 3.49 -5.64 16.60
C PRO A 104 4.28 -5.89 15.33
N ILE A 105 4.91 -4.83 14.82
CA ILE A 105 5.65 -4.87 13.55
C ILE A 105 6.82 -5.85 13.65
N ASN A 106 6.89 -6.76 12.68
CA ASN A 106 7.94 -7.77 12.56
C ASN A 106 8.70 -7.53 11.25
N ILE A 107 10.02 -7.38 11.36
CA ILE A 107 10.87 -7.06 10.19
C ILE A 107 10.77 -8.13 9.09
N ILE A 108 10.71 -9.42 9.45
CA ILE A 108 10.63 -10.52 8.48
C ILE A 108 9.33 -10.45 7.69
N GLU A 109 8.21 -10.23 8.39
CA GLU A 109 6.90 -10.09 7.76
C GLU A 109 6.84 -8.88 6.83
N VAL A 110 7.30 -7.71 7.30
CA VAL A 110 7.30 -6.48 6.50
C VAL A 110 8.12 -6.65 5.24
N LYS A 111 9.34 -7.18 5.36
CA LYS A 111 10.22 -7.43 4.21
C LYS A 111 9.56 -8.38 3.21
N SER A 112 8.99 -9.47 3.69
CA SER A 112 8.35 -10.47 2.83
C SER A 112 7.16 -9.89 2.09
N VAL A 113 6.29 -9.17 2.78
CA VAL A 113 5.09 -8.57 2.18
C VAL A 113 5.47 -7.51 1.15
N ILE A 114 6.36 -6.58 1.49
CA ILE A 114 6.75 -5.51 0.57
C ILE A 114 7.44 -6.07 -0.66
N ARG A 115 8.36 -7.03 -0.49
CA ARG A 115 9.05 -7.66 -1.63
C ARG A 115 8.10 -8.40 -2.56
N ASN A 116 7.15 -9.14 -2.01
CA ASN A 116 6.16 -9.85 -2.81
C ASN A 116 5.26 -8.91 -3.61
N VAL A 117 4.81 -7.83 -2.98
CA VAL A 117 3.97 -6.84 -3.67
C VAL A 117 4.78 -6.06 -4.72
N ASP A 118 6.03 -5.71 -4.42
CA ASP A 118 6.93 -5.09 -5.40
C ASP A 118 7.13 -5.98 -6.63
N GLU A 119 7.32 -7.26 -6.42
CA GLU A 119 7.46 -8.23 -7.52
C GLU A 119 6.17 -8.32 -8.35
N GLN A 120 5.00 -8.31 -7.70
CA GLN A 120 3.71 -8.23 -8.40
C GLN A 120 3.63 -7.00 -9.31
N ILE A 121 4.01 -5.83 -8.79
CA ILE A 121 4.00 -4.58 -9.55
C ILE A 121 4.89 -4.69 -10.78
N LYS A 122 6.09 -5.23 -10.64
CA LYS A 122 7.04 -5.44 -11.73
C LYS A 122 6.49 -6.40 -12.78
N ASN A 123 5.90 -7.50 -12.35
CA ASN A 123 5.29 -8.49 -13.24
C ASN A 123 4.12 -7.92 -14.03
N GLU A 124 3.25 -7.16 -13.39
CA GLU A 124 2.12 -6.49 -14.06
C GLU A 124 2.59 -5.49 -15.11
N LYS A 125 3.63 -4.71 -14.82
CA LYS A 125 4.23 -3.79 -15.79
C LYS A 125 4.84 -4.53 -16.97
N THR A 126 5.54 -5.63 -16.74
CA THR A 126 6.11 -6.46 -17.79
C THR A 126 5.03 -7.02 -18.70
N LEU A 127 3.96 -7.59 -18.14
CA LEU A 127 2.84 -8.11 -18.90
C LEU A 127 2.16 -7.03 -19.75
N THR A 128 1.98 -5.84 -19.19
CA THR A 128 1.40 -4.70 -19.91
C THR A 128 2.27 -4.31 -21.10
N ASN A 129 3.58 -4.27 -20.91
CA ASN A 129 4.53 -3.92 -21.99
C ASN A 129 4.54 -4.97 -23.08
N ILE A 130 4.54 -6.25 -22.73
CA ILE A 130 4.46 -7.36 -23.70
C ILE A 130 3.17 -7.24 -24.52
N LYS A 131 2.05 -6.97 -23.86
CA LYS A 131 0.75 -6.80 -24.51
C LYS A 131 0.76 -5.63 -25.50
N LYS A 132 1.36 -4.50 -25.11
CA LYS A 132 1.49 -3.33 -25.98
C LYS A 132 2.35 -3.63 -27.20
N MET A 133 3.47 -4.33 -27.04
CA MET A 133 4.34 -4.75 -28.14
C MET A 133 3.61 -5.66 -29.10
N PHE A 134 2.89 -6.65 -28.57
CA PHE A 134 2.11 -7.59 -29.39
C PHE A 134 1.01 -6.87 -30.18
N MET A 135 0.28 -5.96 -29.54
CA MET A 135 -0.78 -5.19 -30.19
C MET A 135 -0.22 -4.25 -31.28
N ALA A 136 0.96 -3.68 -31.07
CA ALA A 136 1.62 -2.86 -32.07
C ALA A 136 1.99 -3.69 -33.33
N GLU A 137 2.47 -4.92 -33.17
CA GLU A 137 2.77 -5.83 -34.29
C GLU A 137 1.52 -6.20 -35.08
N ILE A 138 0.39 -6.45 -34.41
CA ILE A 138 -0.88 -6.75 -35.07
C ILE A 138 -1.40 -5.55 -35.87
N ALA A 139 -1.19 -4.32 -35.38
CA ALA A 139 -1.69 -3.11 -36.03
C ALA A 139 -0.97 -2.79 -37.35
N ASP A 140 0.20 -3.33 -37.55
CA ASP A 140 0.97 -3.20 -38.80
C ASP A 140 0.51 -4.24 -39.81
#